data_e196c62bf33b37e5439fe15a4114a9f2
#
_entry.id   e196c62bf33b37e5439fe15a4114a9f2
#
_cell.length_a   1.000
_cell.length_b   1.000
_cell.length_c   1.000
_cell.angle_alpha   90.00
_cell.angle_beta   90.00
_cell.angle_gamma   90.00
#
_symmetry.space_group_name_H-M   'P 1'
#
loop_
_entity.id
_entity.type
_entity.pdbx_description
1 polymer ?
#
loop_
_entity_poly.entity_id
_entity_poly.type
_entity_poly.pdbx_seq_one_letter_code
_entity_poly.pdbx_strand_id
1 'polypeptide(L)'
;MPAHTMDLTKSDVDPLFLAADGIVLGMNGEMMTEEWTLFPGRYRVTLTGSGFDHSYIYARYGLINEETYKLDIDFTGIDPNEMTFEFTATEMLHYWRVAVHTLDDANVTVNSVTVEKIV
;
A
#
# COMPACT_ATOMS: atom_id res chain seq x y z
N MET A 1 -18.20 2.33 7.23
CA MET A 1 -17.65 0.94 7.15
C MET A 1 -16.45 0.85 8.06
N PRO A 2 -16.28 -0.25 8.78
CA PRO A 2 -15.09 -0.41 9.62
C PRO A 2 -13.81 -0.46 8.78
N ALA A 3 -12.70 -0.15 9.42
CA ALA A 3 -11.40 -0.25 8.77
C ALA A 3 -11.12 -1.72 8.38
N HIS A 4 -10.55 -1.90 7.19
CA HIS A 4 -10.10 -3.21 6.74
C HIS A 4 -8.58 -3.26 6.83
N THR A 5 -8.07 -4.19 7.61
CA THR A 5 -6.64 -4.47 7.68
C THR A 5 -6.28 -5.52 6.64
N MET A 6 -5.39 -5.15 5.72
CA MET A 6 -4.95 -6.06 4.66
C MET A 6 -4.24 -7.26 5.24
N ASP A 7 -4.50 -8.43 4.68
CA ASP A 7 -3.82 -9.67 5.06
C ASP A 7 -2.46 -9.71 4.34
N LEU A 8 -1.40 -9.42 5.08
CA LEU A 8 -0.05 -9.36 4.50
C LEU A 8 0.44 -10.72 4.00
N THR A 9 -0.12 -11.82 4.48
CA THR A 9 0.24 -13.15 3.99
C THR A 9 -0.20 -13.39 2.56
N LYS A 10 -1.14 -12.59 2.05
CA LYS A 10 -1.64 -12.64 0.67
C LYS A 10 -0.95 -11.63 -0.24
N SER A 11 0.08 -10.95 0.26
CA SER A 11 0.83 -9.99 -0.54
C SER A 11 1.77 -10.69 -1.50
N ASP A 12 1.99 -10.05 -2.67
CA ASP A 12 3.04 -10.44 -3.61
C ASP A 12 4.32 -9.72 -3.21
N VAL A 13 5.38 -10.45 -2.90
CA VAL A 13 6.65 -9.90 -2.44
C VAL A 13 7.78 -10.42 -3.31
N ASP A 14 8.62 -9.51 -3.82
CA ASP A 14 9.75 -9.86 -4.66
C ASP A 14 10.97 -8.98 -4.31
N PRO A 15 12.11 -9.55 -3.90
CA PRO A 15 12.27 -10.95 -3.47
C PRO A 15 11.53 -11.23 -2.16
N LEU A 16 11.05 -12.46 -2.01
CA LEU A 16 10.27 -12.85 -0.84
C LEU A 16 11.14 -12.88 0.41
N PHE A 17 10.80 -12.05 1.40
CA PHE A 17 11.43 -12.05 2.70
C PHE A 17 10.41 -11.68 3.76
N LEU A 18 9.99 -12.67 4.56
CA LEU A 18 8.98 -12.48 5.59
C LEU A 18 9.63 -12.51 6.96
N ALA A 19 9.29 -11.52 7.77
CA ALA A 19 9.62 -11.50 9.20
C ALA A 19 8.38 -11.89 10.01
N ALA A 20 8.56 -12.22 11.29
CA ALA A 20 7.48 -12.62 12.17
C ALA A 20 6.38 -11.52 12.28
N ASP A 21 6.77 -10.26 12.23
CA ASP A 21 5.90 -9.11 12.48
C ASP A 21 5.58 -8.30 11.22
N GLY A 22 5.86 -8.84 10.04
CA GLY A 22 5.58 -8.11 8.82
C GLY A 22 6.44 -8.53 7.65
N ILE A 23 6.49 -7.68 6.63
CA ILE A 23 7.27 -7.90 5.41
C ILE A 23 8.48 -6.97 5.45
N VAL A 24 9.68 -7.55 5.24
CA VAL A 24 10.91 -6.77 5.14
C VAL A 24 11.35 -6.74 3.68
N LEU A 25 11.53 -5.54 3.16
CA LEU A 25 12.01 -5.31 1.79
C LEU A 25 13.45 -4.83 1.85
N GLY A 26 14.34 -5.53 1.16
CA GLY A 26 15.74 -5.12 0.98
C GLY A 26 15.90 -4.34 -0.33
N MET A 27 17.16 -4.28 -0.83
CA MET A 27 17.49 -3.59 -2.07
C MET A 27 16.63 -4.10 -3.24
N ASN A 28 16.02 -3.19 -3.99
CA ASN A 28 15.14 -3.49 -5.12
C ASN A 28 13.93 -4.36 -4.75
N GLY A 29 13.60 -4.41 -3.45
CA GLY A 29 12.42 -5.16 -3.00
C GLY A 29 11.14 -4.42 -3.32
N GLU A 30 10.10 -5.18 -3.63
CA GLU A 30 8.76 -4.63 -3.86
C GLU A 30 7.73 -5.58 -3.25
N MET A 31 6.71 -5.01 -2.63
CA MET A 31 5.52 -5.75 -2.23
C MET A 31 4.27 -5.09 -2.79
N MET A 32 3.26 -5.89 -3.07
CA MET A 32 1.90 -5.43 -3.34
C MET A 32 0.96 -6.16 -2.41
N THR A 33 0.05 -5.41 -1.77
CA THR A 33 -0.96 -6.02 -0.88
C THR A 33 -1.92 -6.92 -1.65
N GLU A 34 -2.75 -7.66 -0.93
CA GLU A 34 -3.86 -8.38 -1.53
C GLU A 34 -4.77 -7.44 -2.33
N GLU A 35 -5.49 -7.99 -3.30
CA GLU A 35 -6.45 -7.23 -4.08
C GLU A 35 -7.73 -7.00 -3.28
N TRP A 36 -8.29 -5.79 -3.41
CA TRP A 36 -9.50 -5.41 -2.71
C TRP A 36 -10.40 -4.57 -3.63
N THR A 37 -11.70 -4.72 -3.50
CA THR A 37 -12.65 -3.90 -4.28
C THR A 37 -13.10 -2.73 -3.43
N LEU A 38 -12.96 -1.51 -3.95
CA LEU A 38 -13.43 -0.29 -3.30
C LEU A 38 -14.63 0.28 -4.06
N PHE A 39 -15.69 0.56 -3.31
CA PHE A 39 -16.86 1.26 -3.83
C PHE A 39 -16.64 2.77 -3.77
N PRO A 40 -17.44 3.58 -4.51
CA PRO A 40 -17.28 5.04 -4.47
C PRO A 40 -17.29 5.59 -3.05
N GLY A 41 -16.40 6.51 -2.77
CA GLY A 41 -16.28 7.14 -1.46
C GLY A 41 -14.91 7.73 -1.22
N ARG A 42 -14.73 8.28 -0.03
CA ARG A 42 -13.42 8.80 0.39
C ARG A 42 -12.78 7.83 1.36
N TYR A 43 -11.50 7.59 1.15
CA TYR A 43 -10.74 6.57 1.88
C TYR A 43 -9.48 7.14 2.50
N ARG A 44 -9.10 6.56 3.63
CA ARG A 44 -7.80 6.77 4.27
C ARG A 44 -7.05 5.45 4.32
N VAL A 45 -5.79 5.49 3.91
CA VAL A 45 -4.90 4.32 3.97
C VAL A 45 -3.78 4.64 4.94
N THR A 46 -3.53 3.71 5.87
CA THR A 46 -2.46 3.85 6.85
C THR A 46 -1.54 2.65 6.75
N LEU A 47 -0.23 2.93 6.59
CA LEU A 47 0.81 1.92 6.63
C LEU A 47 1.63 2.14 7.89
N THR A 48 1.92 1.07 8.61
CA THR A 48 2.84 1.10 9.75
C THR A 48 4.05 0.21 9.47
N GLY A 49 5.20 0.60 9.99
CA GLY A 49 6.42 -0.14 9.76
C GLY A 49 7.65 0.69 10.08
N SER A 50 8.64 0.64 9.20
CA SER A 50 9.85 1.45 9.32
C SER A 50 10.54 1.64 7.97
N GLY A 51 11.33 2.71 7.87
CA GLY A 51 12.13 2.98 6.67
C GLY A 51 11.34 3.50 5.48
N PHE A 52 10.11 3.98 5.67
CA PHE A 52 9.27 4.45 4.56
C PHE A 52 9.87 5.63 3.80
N ASP A 53 10.73 6.41 4.43
CA ASP A 53 11.48 7.49 3.78
C ASP A 53 12.47 6.98 2.72
N HIS A 54 12.77 5.67 2.70
CA HIS A 54 13.58 4.98 1.71
C HIS A 54 12.75 4.21 0.69
N SER A 55 11.46 4.51 0.58
CA SER A 55 10.55 3.78 -0.28
C SER A 55 9.76 4.69 -1.20
N TYR A 56 9.23 4.07 -2.25
CA TYR A 56 8.23 4.65 -3.14
C TYR A 56 6.94 3.86 -2.95
N ILE A 57 5.84 4.56 -2.68
CA ILE A 57 4.55 3.94 -2.40
C ILE A 57 3.55 4.40 -3.45
N TYR A 58 2.78 3.46 -3.98
CA TYR A 58 1.73 3.77 -4.96
C TYR A 58 0.57 2.79 -4.80
N ALA A 59 -0.58 3.17 -5.35
CA ALA A 59 -1.73 2.27 -5.44
C ALA A 59 -1.96 1.87 -6.90
N ARG A 60 -2.43 0.65 -7.11
CA ARG A 60 -2.86 0.15 -8.42
C ARG A 60 -4.31 -0.28 -8.34
N TYR A 61 -5.04 -0.06 -9.42
CA TYR A 61 -6.44 -0.46 -9.50
C TYR A 61 -6.87 -0.58 -10.95
N GLY A 62 -7.96 -1.32 -11.19
CA GLY A 62 -8.63 -1.39 -12.47
C GLY A 62 -10.00 -0.74 -12.41
N LEU A 63 -10.44 -0.21 -13.52
CA LEU A 63 -11.80 0.29 -13.72
C LEU A 63 -12.63 -0.74 -14.47
N ILE A 64 -13.92 -0.48 -14.59
CA ILE A 64 -14.85 -1.40 -15.26
C ILE A 64 -14.50 -1.63 -16.73
N ASN A 65 -13.76 -0.72 -17.36
CA ASN A 65 -13.28 -0.85 -18.74
C ASN A 65 -11.99 -1.70 -18.85
N GLU A 66 -11.60 -2.34 -17.77
CA GLU A 66 -10.41 -3.21 -17.67
C GLU A 66 -9.06 -2.46 -17.78
N GLU A 67 -9.05 -1.14 -17.85
CA GLU A 67 -7.82 -0.38 -17.79
C GLU A 67 -7.23 -0.41 -16.38
N THR A 68 -5.90 -0.52 -16.29
CA THR A 68 -5.17 -0.50 -15.04
C THR A 68 -4.56 0.88 -14.82
N TYR A 69 -4.74 1.40 -13.64
CA TYR A 69 -4.25 2.73 -13.25
C TYR A 69 -3.29 2.62 -12.09
N LYS A 70 -2.40 3.61 -12.02
CA LYS A 70 -1.43 3.75 -10.95
C LYS A 70 -1.62 5.13 -10.34
N LEU A 71 -1.87 5.17 -9.04
CA LEU A 71 -1.93 6.42 -8.28
C LEU A 71 -0.61 6.59 -7.54
N ASP A 72 0.22 7.51 -8.02
CA ASP A 72 1.48 7.84 -7.37
C ASP A 72 1.20 8.65 -6.11
N ILE A 73 1.85 8.26 -5.02
CA ILE A 73 1.69 8.91 -3.73
C ILE A 73 3.01 9.60 -3.42
N ASP A 74 2.99 10.93 -3.42
CA ASP A 74 4.16 11.73 -3.08
C ASP A 74 4.14 12.04 -1.60
N PHE A 75 5.14 11.54 -0.92
CA PHE A 75 5.30 11.73 0.51
C PHE A 75 6.50 12.63 0.78
N THR A 76 6.26 13.89 1.05
CA THR A 76 7.30 14.79 1.51
C THR A 76 7.09 15.11 2.99
N GLY A 77 8.14 14.94 3.79
CA GLY A 77 8.10 15.30 5.20
C GLY A 77 7.41 14.29 6.10
N ILE A 78 7.58 13.01 5.85
CA ILE A 78 6.78 11.94 6.45
C ILE A 78 7.51 11.25 7.60
N ASP A 79 6.69 10.75 8.56
CA ASP A 79 7.15 9.86 9.59
C ASP A 79 7.62 8.54 8.95
N PRO A 80 8.91 8.16 9.11
CA PRO A 80 9.41 6.93 8.51
C PRO A 80 8.76 5.65 9.04
N ASN A 81 7.99 5.73 10.12
CA ASN A 81 7.35 4.58 10.75
C ASN A 81 5.85 4.51 10.49
N GLU A 82 5.25 5.57 9.99
CA GLU A 82 3.82 5.60 9.70
C GLU A 82 3.53 6.51 8.52
N MET A 83 2.79 5.96 7.56
CA MET A 83 2.39 6.69 6.36
C MET A 83 0.89 6.68 6.25
N THR A 84 0.29 7.85 6.05
CA THR A 84 -1.15 7.98 5.89
C THR A 84 -1.43 8.83 4.66
N PHE A 85 -2.35 8.37 3.81
CA PHE A 85 -2.83 9.17 2.69
C PHE A 85 -4.32 8.99 2.51
N GLU A 86 -4.96 9.97 1.86
CA GLU A 86 -6.38 9.94 1.56
C GLU A 86 -6.60 10.11 0.07
N PHE A 87 -7.65 9.49 -0.43
CA PHE A 87 -8.05 9.61 -1.83
C PHE A 87 -9.55 9.44 -1.98
N THR A 88 -10.08 9.92 -3.11
CA THR A 88 -11.50 9.78 -3.42
C THR A 88 -11.66 8.82 -4.60
N ALA A 89 -12.49 7.79 -4.42
CA ALA A 89 -12.92 6.91 -5.50
C ALA A 89 -14.25 7.44 -6.03
N THR A 90 -14.28 7.87 -7.31
CA THR A 90 -15.49 8.37 -7.96
C THR A 90 -16.29 7.25 -8.60
N GLU A 91 -15.70 6.09 -8.78
CA GLU A 91 -16.33 4.87 -9.28
C GLU A 91 -15.74 3.66 -8.59
N MET A 92 -16.32 2.47 -8.85
CA MET A 92 -15.79 1.24 -8.27
C MET A 92 -14.36 0.98 -8.76
N LEU A 93 -13.46 0.73 -7.82
CA LEU A 93 -12.06 0.39 -8.11
C LEU A 93 -11.87 -1.12 -7.89
N HIS A 94 -11.56 -1.82 -8.98
CA HIS A 94 -11.31 -3.27 -8.95
C HIS A 94 -9.84 -3.55 -8.72
N TYR A 95 -9.54 -4.64 -8.02
CA TYR A 95 -8.16 -5.11 -7.83
C TYR A 95 -7.27 -4.04 -7.19
N TRP A 96 -7.85 -3.21 -6.33
CA TRP A 96 -7.11 -2.14 -5.65
C TRP A 96 -6.09 -2.76 -4.69
N ARG A 97 -4.87 -2.28 -4.78
CA ARG A 97 -3.77 -2.73 -3.92
C ARG A 97 -2.78 -1.62 -3.72
N VAL A 98 -2.04 -1.69 -2.61
CA VAL A 98 -0.94 -0.78 -2.30
C VAL A 98 0.37 -1.48 -2.59
N ALA A 99 1.27 -0.78 -3.24
CA ALA A 99 2.61 -1.26 -3.52
C ALA A 99 3.63 -0.40 -2.78
N VAL A 100 4.65 -1.05 -2.25
CA VAL A 100 5.80 -0.42 -1.60
C VAL A 100 7.05 -0.93 -2.29
N HIS A 101 7.89 0.00 -2.78
CA HIS A 101 9.12 -0.34 -3.49
C HIS A 101 10.30 0.39 -2.83
N THR A 102 11.39 -0.32 -2.55
CA THR A 102 12.58 0.29 -1.97
C THR A 102 13.33 1.10 -3.02
N LEU A 103 13.84 2.26 -2.62
CA LEU A 103 14.57 3.18 -3.51
C LEU A 103 16.09 3.03 -3.41
N ASP A 104 16.58 2.43 -2.35
CA ASP A 104 18.02 2.29 -2.08
C ASP A 104 18.29 0.95 -1.38
N ASP A 105 19.45 0.83 -0.72
CA ASP A 105 19.85 -0.38 -0.04
C ASP A 105 19.36 -0.46 1.43
N ALA A 106 18.59 0.51 1.88
CA ALA A 106 18.01 0.46 3.22
C ALA A 106 16.85 -0.53 3.26
N ASN A 107 16.67 -1.17 4.42
CA ASN A 107 15.53 -2.04 4.63
C ASN A 107 14.27 -1.23 4.90
N VAL A 108 13.17 -1.64 4.28
CA VAL A 108 11.84 -1.10 4.53
C VAL A 108 10.99 -2.22 5.10
N THR A 109 10.39 -2.00 6.26
CA THR A 109 9.54 -2.99 6.90
C THR A 109 8.09 -2.51 6.86
N VAL A 110 7.18 -3.39 6.43
CA VAL A 110 5.74 -3.11 6.43
C VAL A 110 5.09 -4.04 7.46
N ASN A 111 4.56 -3.45 8.53
CA ASN A 111 3.90 -4.20 9.60
C ASN A 111 2.40 -4.29 9.40
N SER A 112 1.78 -3.24 8.86
CA SER A 112 0.34 -3.27 8.58
C SER A 112 -0.03 -2.30 7.47
N VAL A 113 -1.11 -2.61 6.75
CA VAL A 113 -1.76 -1.73 5.78
C VAL A 113 -3.25 -1.78 6.07
N THR A 114 -3.84 -0.63 6.38
CA THR A 114 -5.25 -0.52 6.75
C THR A 114 -5.95 0.47 5.83
N VAL A 115 -7.13 0.10 5.34
CA VAL A 115 -7.97 0.93 4.48
C VAL A 115 -9.27 1.22 5.20
N GLU A 116 -9.65 2.49 5.28
CA GLU A 116 -10.84 2.93 5.97
C GLU A 116 -11.64 3.89 5.10
N LYS A 117 -12.94 3.63 4.95
CA LYS A 117 -13.85 4.57 4.30
C LYS A 117 -14.23 5.65 5.31
N ILE A 118 -13.90 6.89 5.02
CA ILE A 118 -14.09 8.01 5.95
C ILE A 118 -15.28 8.89 5.61
N VAL A 119 -15.77 8.82 4.38
CA VAL A 119 -17.00 9.54 3.97
C VAL A 119 -17.74 8.74 2.92
#